data_1830d2dcac9f4db004583d56fa3e40ec
#
_entry.id   1830d2dcac9f4db004583d56fa3e40ec
#
_cell.length_a   1.000
_cell.length_b   1.000
_cell.length_c   1.000
_cell.angle_alpha   90.00
_cell.angle_beta   90.00
_cell.angle_gamma   90.00
#
_symmetry.space_group_name_H-M   'P 1'
#
loop_
_entity.id
_entity.type
_entity.pdbx_description
1 polymer ?
#
loop_
_entity_poly.entity_id
_entity_poly.type
_entity_poly.pdbx_seq_one_letter_code
_entity_poly.pdbx_strand_id
1 'polypeptide(L)'
;MKKFLIVLLALMLPLCVALAEDAETWVDTSNAPELPGGTLTASLVSFTSNHTYPVYAAPDSKSLRGAKGRARVSTNGWIQVFGSEGDWILVQYDITDTHNRIGYIEKDALPDGTVVPELNLTRMPAVVHYDVEVTDDPLVSRDALARLTENTKVVCLGTLGEWTYIEAEEDGVRLRGFVPTVCLYATVTDLSEARRAMTGSWRLYSGSSINASRITFNEDGTMSGKSQLESGREVEWSGTWSIDFYDTRRGRYWNEAEFELTLARGTAVEQYGLRICRQALEDDAYILVISDGTRTSDMVVCE
;
A
#
# COMPACT_ATOMS: atom_id res chain seq x y z
N MET A 1 -53.48 74.12 -27.87
CA MET A 1 -53.70 73.09 -26.90
C MET A 1 -52.93 71.87 -27.38
N LYS A 2 -51.72 71.66 -26.86
CA LYS A 2 -50.83 70.56 -27.24
C LYS A 2 -50.93 69.45 -26.20
N LYS A 3 -51.40 68.26 -26.57
CA LYS A 3 -51.50 67.13 -25.75
C LYS A 3 -50.10 66.52 -25.65
N PHE A 4 -49.49 66.53 -24.48
CA PHE A 4 -48.29 65.81 -24.17
C PHE A 4 -48.63 64.31 -23.92
N LEU A 5 -48.16 63.44 -24.80
CA LEU A 5 -48.24 62.02 -24.66
C LEU A 5 -46.97 61.57 -23.89
N ILE A 6 -47.15 61.24 -22.65
CA ILE A 6 -46.08 60.64 -21.83
C ILE A 6 -46.05 59.16 -22.18
N VAL A 7 -45.03 58.76 -22.96
CA VAL A 7 -44.72 57.38 -23.21
C VAL A 7 -43.87 56.88 -22.03
N LEU A 8 -44.50 56.13 -21.17
CA LEU A 8 -43.84 55.42 -20.08
C LEU A 8 -43.03 54.24 -20.68
N LEU A 9 -41.76 54.46 -20.96
CA LEU A 9 -40.85 53.42 -21.40
C LEU A 9 -40.47 52.58 -20.16
N ALA A 10 -41.22 51.50 -19.94
CA ALA A 10 -40.85 50.51 -18.95
C ALA A 10 -39.53 49.82 -19.38
N LEU A 11 -38.43 50.26 -18.82
CA LEU A 11 -37.18 49.57 -18.92
C LEU A 11 -37.34 48.22 -18.20
N MET A 12 -37.66 47.21 -18.94
CA MET A 12 -37.43 45.84 -18.54
C MET A 12 -35.90 45.62 -18.51
N LEU A 13 -35.28 45.87 -17.38
CA LEU A 13 -33.98 45.32 -17.05
C LEU A 13 -34.18 43.81 -16.95
N PRO A 14 -33.57 43.01 -17.83
CA PRO A 14 -33.47 41.60 -17.54
C PRO A 14 -32.59 41.51 -16.27
N LEU A 15 -33.21 41.07 -15.20
CA LEU A 15 -32.48 40.54 -14.04
C LEU A 15 -31.75 39.30 -14.54
N CYS A 16 -30.56 39.51 -15.10
CA CYS A 16 -29.60 38.46 -15.21
C CYS A 16 -29.27 38.08 -13.76
N VAL A 17 -30.03 37.14 -13.20
CA VAL A 17 -29.52 36.28 -12.18
C VAL A 17 -28.38 35.56 -12.87
N ALA A 18 -27.18 36.05 -12.73
CA ALA A 18 -26.00 35.28 -12.91
C ALA A 18 -26.13 34.17 -11.85
N LEU A 19 -26.69 33.03 -12.26
CA LEU A 19 -26.33 31.76 -11.64
C LEU A 19 -24.82 31.74 -11.79
N ALA A 20 -24.11 32.04 -10.71
CA ALA A 20 -22.75 31.57 -10.56
C ALA A 20 -22.90 30.05 -10.69
N GLU A 21 -22.75 29.54 -11.89
CA GLU A 21 -22.28 28.22 -12.08
C GLU A 21 -20.99 28.22 -11.26
N ASP A 22 -21.01 27.53 -10.10
CA ASP A 22 -19.80 27.15 -9.45
C ASP A 22 -19.01 26.43 -10.53
N ALA A 23 -18.09 27.15 -11.14
CA ALA A 23 -17.15 26.58 -12.07
C ALA A 23 -16.37 25.54 -11.21
N GLU A 24 -16.76 24.29 -11.33
CA GLU A 24 -15.90 23.18 -10.93
C GLU A 24 -14.60 23.41 -11.67
N THR A 25 -13.64 23.99 -10.98
CA THR A 25 -12.31 24.20 -11.50
C THR A 25 -11.64 22.84 -11.53
N TRP A 26 -11.77 22.18 -12.68
CA TRP A 26 -11.05 20.96 -12.97
C TRP A 26 -9.56 21.28 -13.00
N VAL A 27 -8.81 20.61 -12.14
CA VAL A 27 -7.36 20.63 -12.20
C VAL A 27 -6.93 19.71 -13.31
N ASP A 28 -5.91 20.12 -14.01
CA ASP A 28 -5.12 19.20 -14.82
C ASP A 28 -4.51 18.13 -13.90
N THR A 29 -5.13 16.98 -13.86
CA THR A 29 -4.71 15.82 -13.06
C THR A 29 -3.72 14.95 -13.82
N SER A 30 -3.23 15.39 -14.99
CA SER A 30 -2.31 14.61 -15.81
C SER A 30 -1.02 14.22 -15.08
N ASN A 31 -0.70 14.95 -14.01
CA ASN A 31 0.43 14.66 -13.12
C ASN A 31 0.01 14.26 -11.68
N ALA A 32 -1.30 14.11 -11.44
CA ALA A 32 -1.75 13.65 -10.13
C ALA A 32 -1.49 12.13 -10.01
N PRO A 33 -1.03 11.64 -8.87
CA PRO A 33 -0.89 10.21 -8.64
C PRO A 33 -2.25 9.55 -8.76
N GLU A 34 -2.38 8.58 -9.69
CA GLU A 34 -3.47 7.62 -9.65
C GLU A 34 -3.18 6.65 -8.51
N LEU A 35 -3.88 6.80 -7.40
CA LEU A 35 -3.88 5.77 -6.36
C LEU A 35 -4.79 4.64 -6.85
N PRO A 36 -4.38 3.34 -6.78
CA PRO A 36 -5.19 2.24 -7.26
C PRO A 36 -6.49 2.16 -6.48
N GLY A 37 -7.54 1.81 -7.21
CA GLY A 37 -8.89 1.71 -6.72
C GLY A 37 -9.85 2.66 -7.41
N GLY A 38 -9.37 3.58 -8.23
CA GLY A 38 -10.22 4.48 -9.00
C GLY A 38 -9.48 5.73 -9.47
N THR A 39 -10.04 6.36 -10.45
CA THR A 39 -9.60 7.68 -10.90
C THR A 39 -9.83 8.66 -9.76
N LEU A 40 -8.77 9.10 -9.11
CA LEU A 40 -8.86 10.21 -8.18
C LEU A 40 -9.07 11.46 -9.00
N THR A 41 -10.30 11.95 -8.99
CA THR A 41 -10.57 13.27 -9.50
C THR A 41 -10.04 14.26 -8.47
N ALA A 42 -8.86 14.80 -8.70
CA ALA A 42 -8.37 15.89 -7.87
C ALA A 42 -9.18 17.13 -8.16
N SER A 43 -9.79 17.70 -7.13
CA SER A 43 -10.43 19.01 -7.20
C SER A 43 -9.42 20.05 -6.74
N LEU A 44 -9.31 21.17 -7.48
CA LEU A 44 -8.58 22.35 -7.01
C LEU A 44 -9.46 23.12 -6.02
N VAL A 45 -8.95 23.23 -4.82
CA VAL A 45 -9.61 24.03 -3.79
C VAL A 45 -8.77 25.25 -3.49
N SER A 46 -9.38 26.44 -3.61
CA SER A 46 -8.74 27.69 -3.20
C SER A 46 -9.03 27.93 -1.73
N PHE A 47 -7.97 28.06 -0.96
CA PHE A 47 -8.07 28.55 0.41
C PHE A 47 -7.97 30.08 0.40
N THR A 48 -8.99 30.73 0.91
CA THR A 48 -9.07 32.20 0.98
C THR A 48 -8.84 32.75 2.38
N SER A 49 -8.62 31.89 3.36
CA SER A 49 -8.37 32.27 4.75
C SER A 49 -6.87 32.28 5.08
N ASN A 50 -6.47 33.16 6.01
CA ASN A 50 -5.07 33.24 6.49
C ASN A 50 -4.72 32.14 7.51
N HIS A 51 -5.39 31.01 7.46
CA HIS A 51 -5.10 29.88 8.35
C HIS A 51 -4.02 28.98 7.78
N THR A 52 -3.35 28.29 8.66
CA THR A 52 -2.33 27.28 8.33
C THR A 52 -2.71 25.98 9.03
N TYR A 53 -2.89 24.94 8.26
CA TYR A 53 -3.29 23.62 8.77
C TYR A 53 -2.12 22.69 8.87
N PRO A 54 -1.99 21.92 9.95
CA PRO A 54 -0.98 20.86 10.03
C PRO A 54 -1.27 19.77 9.02
N VAL A 55 -0.21 19.19 8.44
CA VAL A 55 -0.30 18.08 7.49
C VAL A 55 0.31 16.85 8.12
N TYR A 56 -0.44 15.75 8.10
CA TYR A 56 -0.10 14.48 8.71
C TYR A 56 0.16 13.41 7.65
N ALA A 57 1.01 12.45 7.96
CA ALA A 57 1.34 11.35 7.05
C ALA A 57 0.23 10.28 6.97
N ALA A 58 -0.71 10.24 7.91
CA ALA A 58 -1.87 9.36 7.90
C ALA A 58 -3.10 10.10 8.46
N PRO A 59 -4.33 9.59 8.26
CA PRO A 59 -5.55 10.22 8.77
C PRO A 59 -5.69 10.03 10.31
N ASP A 60 -4.73 10.59 11.03
CA ASP A 60 -4.61 10.53 12.47
C ASP A 60 -3.76 11.70 12.99
N SER A 61 -4.27 12.46 13.96
CA SER A 61 -3.56 13.59 14.56
C SER A 61 -2.29 13.19 15.34
N LYS A 62 -2.11 11.90 15.64
CA LYS A 62 -0.91 11.34 16.26
C LYS A 62 0.11 10.86 15.23
N SER A 63 -0.25 10.83 13.94
CA SER A 63 0.63 10.41 12.87
C SER A 63 1.85 11.32 12.72
N LEU A 64 2.87 10.80 12.05
CA LEU A 64 4.05 11.58 11.69
C LEU A 64 3.66 12.79 10.82
N ARG A 65 4.51 13.80 10.87
CA ARG A 65 4.42 14.97 10.01
C ARG A 65 5.76 15.20 9.33
N GLY A 66 5.74 15.36 8.03
CA GLY A 66 6.92 15.72 7.25
C GLY A 66 7.61 16.99 7.76
N ALA A 67 8.70 17.39 7.14
CA ALA A 67 9.51 18.57 7.55
C ALA A 67 9.93 18.52 9.03
N LYS A 68 10.32 17.36 9.53
CA LYS A 68 10.70 17.15 10.95
C LYS A 68 9.59 17.60 11.92
N GLY A 69 8.36 17.16 11.66
CA GLY A 69 7.18 17.46 12.49
C GLY A 69 6.54 18.82 12.23
N ARG A 70 6.99 19.59 11.22
CA ARG A 70 6.52 20.95 10.95
C ARG A 70 5.68 21.08 9.68
N ALA A 71 5.40 19.98 8.98
CA ALA A 71 4.59 20.00 7.76
C ALA A 71 3.26 20.70 7.99
N ARG A 72 2.94 21.64 7.13
CA ARG A 72 1.72 22.43 7.18
C ARG A 72 1.43 23.02 5.81
N VAL A 73 0.17 23.23 5.51
CA VAL A 73 -0.30 23.94 4.33
C VAL A 73 -0.88 25.29 4.72
N SER A 74 -0.53 26.31 3.96
CA SER A 74 -1.12 27.65 4.09
C SER A 74 -2.31 27.77 3.14
N THR A 75 -3.34 28.49 3.59
CA THR A 75 -4.57 28.70 2.85
C THR A 75 -4.49 29.79 1.77
N ASN A 76 -3.31 30.31 1.51
CA ASN A 76 -3.13 31.41 0.54
C ASN A 76 -2.90 30.94 -0.90
N GLY A 77 -3.13 29.67 -1.19
CA GLY A 77 -2.89 29.08 -2.49
C GLY A 77 -3.88 27.99 -2.83
N TRP A 78 -3.63 27.37 -3.97
CA TRP A 78 -4.40 26.23 -4.45
C TRP A 78 -3.77 24.94 -3.94
N ILE A 79 -4.62 23.98 -3.58
CA ILE A 79 -4.21 22.61 -3.25
C ILE A 79 -4.99 21.63 -4.11
N GLN A 80 -4.39 20.50 -4.39
CA GLN A 80 -5.05 19.35 -5.01
C GLN A 80 -5.65 18.48 -3.93
N VAL A 81 -6.92 18.13 -4.06
CA VAL A 81 -7.65 17.27 -3.13
C VAL A 81 -7.94 15.94 -3.81
N PHE A 82 -7.37 14.85 -3.30
CA PHE A 82 -7.57 13.51 -3.85
C PHE A 82 -8.85 12.85 -3.36
N GLY A 83 -9.22 13.05 -2.10
CA GLY A 83 -10.41 12.44 -1.53
C GLY A 83 -10.39 12.46 -0.01
N SER A 84 -11.48 11.99 0.59
CA SER A 84 -11.68 11.96 2.02
C SER A 84 -11.66 10.53 2.59
N GLU A 85 -11.21 10.41 3.82
CA GLU A 85 -11.30 9.20 4.65
C GLU A 85 -11.78 9.62 6.06
N GLY A 86 -13.08 9.46 6.31
CA GLY A 86 -13.71 9.99 7.53
C GLY A 86 -13.62 11.51 7.59
N ASP A 87 -13.03 12.02 8.67
CA ASP A 87 -12.84 13.47 8.91
C ASP A 87 -11.54 14.02 8.31
N TRP A 88 -10.85 13.25 7.50
CA TRP A 88 -9.57 13.58 6.90
C TRP A 88 -9.63 13.66 5.39
N ILE A 89 -8.75 14.48 4.81
CA ILE A 89 -8.65 14.70 3.38
C ILE A 89 -7.21 14.52 2.96
N LEU A 90 -6.97 13.70 1.95
CA LEU A 90 -5.67 13.56 1.31
C LEU A 90 -5.48 14.68 0.30
N VAL A 91 -4.42 15.44 0.46
CA VAL A 91 -4.10 16.61 -0.36
C VAL A 91 -2.67 16.55 -0.87
N GLN A 92 -2.44 17.18 -2.03
CA GLN A 92 -1.11 17.53 -2.51
C GLN A 92 -1.01 19.04 -2.62
N TYR A 93 0.13 19.58 -2.24
CA TYR A 93 0.39 21.01 -2.31
C TYR A 93 1.87 21.29 -2.58
N ASP A 94 2.12 22.39 -3.29
CA ASP A 94 3.45 22.86 -3.58
C ASP A 94 4.02 23.61 -2.37
N ILE A 95 5.27 23.30 -2.02
CA ILE A 95 6.05 24.04 -1.03
C ILE A 95 6.95 25.04 -1.75
N THR A 96 7.53 24.60 -2.86
CA THR A 96 8.32 25.38 -3.82
C THR A 96 8.13 24.77 -5.20
N ASP A 97 8.72 25.39 -6.22
CA ASP A 97 8.70 24.85 -7.60
C ASP A 97 9.35 23.45 -7.72
N THR A 98 10.05 23.01 -6.72
CA THR A 98 10.77 21.71 -6.71
C THR A 98 10.41 20.82 -5.51
N HIS A 99 9.43 21.22 -4.71
CA HIS A 99 9.02 20.49 -3.51
C HIS A 99 7.51 20.46 -3.39
N ASN A 100 6.96 19.28 -3.52
CA ASN A 100 5.56 18.98 -3.27
C ASN A 100 5.46 18.13 -1.99
N ARG A 101 4.27 18.07 -1.46
CA ARG A 101 3.96 17.16 -0.37
C ARG A 101 2.57 16.62 -0.50
N ILE A 102 2.44 15.31 -0.25
CA ILE A 102 1.16 14.62 -0.14
C ILE A 102 0.97 14.27 1.34
N GLY A 103 -0.23 14.50 1.86
CA GLY A 103 -0.56 14.18 3.24
C GLY A 103 -1.99 14.56 3.60
N TYR A 104 -2.35 14.32 4.84
CA TYR A 104 -3.70 14.51 5.36
C TYR A 104 -3.86 15.80 6.12
N ILE A 105 -4.97 16.49 5.87
CA ILE A 105 -5.48 17.59 6.68
C ILE A 105 -6.87 17.23 7.21
N GLU A 106 -7.33 17.90 8.26
CA GLU A 106 -8.70 17.77 8.75
C GLU A 106 -9.69 18.37 7.74
N LYS A 107 -10.88 17.75 7.63
CA LYS A 107 -11.90 18.12 6.63
C LYS A 107 -12.45 19.51 6.82
N ASP A 108 -12.48 20.02 8.05
CA ASP A 108 -12.90 21.37 8.39
C ASP A 108 -11.95 22.47 7.86
N ALA A 109 -10.78 22.09 7.36
CA ALA A 109 -9.86 22.97 6.67
C ALA A 109 -10.41 23.49 5.33
N LEU A 110 -11.35 22.76 4.71
CA LEU A 110 -11.93 23.14 3.43
C LEU A 110 -13.08 24.15 3.63
N PRO A 111 -13.34 25.00 2.62
CA PRO A 111 -14.51 25.87 2.62
C PRO A 111 -15.82 25.10 2.79
N ASP A 112 -16.79 25.71 3.49
CA ASP A 112 -18.11 25.15 3.67
C ASP A 112 -18.75 24.80 2.31
N GLY A 113 -19.35 23.59 2.24
CA GLY A 113 -20.00 23.11 1.02
C GLY A 113 -19.06 22.42 0.02
N THR A 114 -17.76 22.34 0.28
CA THR A 114 -16.83 21.58 -0.57
C THR A 114 -17.19 20.10 -0.55
N VAL A 115 -17.51 19.54 -1.72
CA VAL A 115 -17.77 18.11 -1.90
C VAL A 115 -16.47 17.41 -2.24
N VAL A 116 -16.08 16.44 -1.40
CA VAL A 116 -14.88 15.64 -1.60
C VAL A 116 -15.29 14.17 -1.69
N PRO A 117 -14.93 13.46 -2.77
CA PRO A 117 -15.23 12.02 -2.88
C PRO A 117 -14.48 11.24 -1.82
N GLU A 118 -15.01 10.07 -1.47
CA GLU A 118 -14.27 9.14 -0.61
C GLU A 118 -13.07 8.55 -1.35
N LEU A 119 -11.95 8.37 -0.63
CA LEU A 119 -10.79 7.67 -1.13
C LEU A 119 -11.11 6.18 -1.27
N ASN A 120 -10.90 5.65 -2.46
CA ASN A 120 -11.00 4.22 -2.73
C ASN A 120 -9.61 3.60 -2.70
N LEU A 121 -9.12 3.24 -1.51
CA LEU A 121 -7.82 2.62 -1.31
C LEU A 121 -7.95 1.10 -1.28
N THR A 122 -7.07 0.41 -2.00
CA THR A 122 -6.88 -1.03 -1.80
C THR A 122 -6.19 -1.25 -0.46
N ARG A 123 -6.38 -2.45 0.13
CA ARG A 123 -5.71 -2.83 1.38
C ARG A 123 -5.12 -4.22 1.21
N MET A 124 -3.92 -4.28 0.64
CA MET A 124 -3.23 -5.53 0.39
C MET A 124 -2.03 -5.67 1.34
N PRO A 125 -1.98 -6.73 2.16
CA PRO A 125 -0.82 -6.98 3.00
C PRO A 125 0.45 -7.19 2.19
N ALA A 126 1.54 -6.62 2.64
CA ALA A 126 2.85 -6.78 2.03
C ALA A 126 3.95 -6.71 3.10
N VAL A 127 5.17 -7.04 2.71
CA VAL A 127 6.37 -6.88 3.53
C VAL A 127 7.43 -6.13 2.74
N VAL A 128 8.21 -5.35 3.46
CA VAL A 128 9.40 -4.67 2.92
C VAL A 128 10.51 -5.70 2.75
N HIS A 129 11.08 -5.81 1.56
CA HIS A 129 12.12 -6.81 1.25
C HIS A 129 13.53 -6.35 1.65
N TYR A 130 13.78 -5.07 1.67
CA TYR A 130 15.03 -4.46 2.12
C TYR A 130 14.77 -3.07 2.68
N ASP A 131 15.70 -2.55 3.47
CA ASP A 131 15.59 -1.23 4.08
C ASP A 131 15.22 -0.15 3.06
N VAL A 132 14.18 0.62 3.34
CA VAL A 132 13.64 1.61 2.42
C VAL A 132 13.21 2.88 3.14
N GLU A 133 13.34 4.02 2.49
CA GLU A 133 12.76 5.28 2.95
C GLU A 133 11.33 5.41 2.44
N VAL A 134 10.42 5.76 3.34
CA VAL A 134 9.06 6.17 3.02
C VAL A 134 9.09 7.66 2.75
N THR A 135 8.62 8.08 1.58
CA THR A 135 8.63 9.49 1.17
C THR A 135 7.22 10.09 1.16
N ASP A 136 7.14 11.39 1.35
CA ASP A 136 5.88 12.14 1.33
C ASP A 136 5.43 12.51 -0.09
N ASP A 137 6.28 12.34 -1.07
CA ASP A 137 6.01 12.56 -2.50
C ASP A 137 6.92 11.67 -3.35
N PRO A 138 6.41 10.87 -4.29
CA PRO A 138 7.24 10.02 -5.13
C PRO A 138 7.77 10.72 -6.38
N LEU A 139 7.20 11.87 -6.77
CA LEU A 139 7.42 12.46 -8.08
C LEU A 139 8.48 13.57 -8.07
N VAL A 140 8.41 14.48 -7.14
CA VAL A 140 9.17 15.73 -7.17
C VAL A 140 10.21 15.79 -6.06
N SER A 141 9.81 15.93 -4.82
CA SER A 141 10.73 16.20 -3.69
C SER A 141 11.27 14.93 -3.04
N ARG A 142 10.45 13.93 -2.88
CA ARG A 142 10.80 12.65 -2.22
C ARG A 142 11.41 12.85 -0.84
N ASP A 143 10.84 13.75 -0.05
CA ASP A 143 11.31 13.98 1.31
C ASP A 143 10.99 12.77 2.18
N ALA A 144 11.99 12.23 2.89
CA ALA A 144 11.80 11.07 3.75
C ALA A 144 10.94 11.42 4.96
N LEU A 145 9.93 10.59 5.23
CA LEU A 145 9.09 10.61 6.42
C LEU A 145 9.66 9.68 7.50
N ALA A 146 10.03 8.48 7.09
CA ALA A 146 10.53 7.42 7.95
C ALA A 146 11.42 6.46 7.16
N ARG A 147 12.11 5.56 7.86
CA ARG A 147 12.84 4.44 7.27
C ARG A 147 12.29 3.14 7.81
N LEU A 148 11.85 2.27 6.92
CA LEU A 148 11.42 0.92 7.25
C LEU A 148 12.57 -0.06 7.02
N THR A 149 12.68 -1.01 7.93
CA THR A 149 13.68 -2.09 7.82
C THR A 149 13.09 -3.29 7.07
N GLU A 150 13.99 -4.12 6.58
CA GLU A 150 13.61 -5.41 5.98
C GLU A 150 12.64 -6.18 6.90
N ASN A 151 11.69 -6.89 6.28
CA ASN A 151 10.60 -7.64 6.92
C ASN A 151 9.55 -6.79 7.67
N THR A 152 9.60 -5.46 7.61
CA THR A 152 8.50 -4.63 8.13
C THR A 152 7.21 -4.93 7.37
N LYS A 153 6.14 -5.26 8.12
CA LYS A 153 4.80 -5.45 7.56
C LYS A 153 4.19 -4.11 7.21
N VAL A 154 3.58 -4.04 6.03
CA VAL A 154 2.91 -2.84 5.53
C VAL A 154 1.59 -3.22 4.85
N VAL A 155 0.75 -2.23 4.61
CA VAL A 155 -0.46 -2.37 3.81
C VAL A 155 -0.30 -1.52 2.56
N CYS A 156 -0.30 -2.15 1.38
CA CYS A 156 -0.34 -1.44 0.11
C CYS A 156 -1.73 -0.83 -0.07
N LEU A 157 -1.77 0.47 -0.28
CA LEU A 157 -2.98 1.25 -0.47
C LEU A 157 -3.20 1.61 -1.93
N GLY A 158 -2.11 1.58 -2.70
CA GLY A 158 -2.17 1.97 -4.07
C GLY A 158 -0.82 2.00 -4.78
N THR A 159 -0.81 1.99 -6.14
CA THR A 159 0.42 2.13 -6.93
C THR A 159 0.37 3.38 -7.80
N LEU A 160 1.53 3.98 -8.01
CA LEU A 160 1.76 5.07 -8.93
C LEU A 160 3.02 4.77 -9.73
N GLY A 161 2.86 4.25 -10.94
CA GLY A 161 4.00 3.80 -11.74
C GLY A 161 4.86 2.82 -10.95
N GLU A 162 6.12 3.17 -10.75
CA GLU A 162 7.08 2.36 -9.99
C GLU A 162 7.01 2.55 -8.46
N TRP A 163 6.04 3.30 -7.96
CA TRP A 163 5.87 3.59 -6.55
C TRP A 163 4.58 3.00 -6.00
N THR A 164 4.62 2.59 -4.75
CA THR A 164 3.44 2.13 -4.00
C THR A 164 3.19 3.05 -2.81
N TYR A 165 1.95 3.50 -2.67
CA TYR A 165 1.47 4.18 -1.48
C TYR A 165 1.14 3.13 -0.43
N ILE A 166 1.80 3.22 0.73
CA ILE A 166 1.69 2.23 1.80
C ILE A 166 1.19 2.84 3.09
N GLU A 167 0.64 2.00 3.97
CA GLU A 167 0.45 2.29 5.39
C GLU A 167 1.39 1.39 6.19
N ALA A 168 2.11 1.99 7.13
CA ALA A 168 2.99 1.31 8.06
C ALA A 168 2.72 1.81 9.49
N GLU A 169 3.23 1.06 10.46
CA GLU A 169 3.27 1.46 11.86
C GLU A 169 4.71 1.38 12.36
N GLU A 170 5.23 2.47 12.91
CA GLU A 170 6.54 2.57 13.51
C GLU A 170 6.39 3.11 14.93
N ASP A 171 6.90 2.37 15.93
CA ASP A 171 6.80 2.72 17.36
C ASP A 171 5.36 3.02 17.83
N GLY A 172 4.35 2.33 17.28
CA GLY A 172 2.94 2.54 17.58
C GLY A 172 2.35 3.79 16.89
N VAL A 173 3.09 4.41 15.99
CA VAL A 173 2.66 5.58 15.22
C VAL A 173 2.37 5.15 13.77
N ARG A 174 1.13 5.36 13.34
CA ARG A 174 0.72 5.08 11.97
C ARG A 174 1.23 6.17 11.03
N LEU A 175 1.77 5.75 9.90
CA LEU A 175 2.21 6.63 8.82
C LEU A 175 1.78 6.07 7.47
N ARG A 176 1.64 6.95 6.48
CA ARG A 176 1.47 6.61 5.07
C ARG A 176 2.47 7.41 4.23
N GLY A 177 2.87 6.82 3.14
CA GLY A 177 3.79 7.44 2.20
C GLY A 177 4.13 6.50 1.07
N PHE A 178 5.10 6.88 0.26
CA PHE A 178 5.48 6.16 -0.95
C PHE A 178 6.79 5.43 -0.76
N VAL A 179 6.85 4.21 -1.28
CA VAL A 179 8.07 3.42 -1.41
C VAL A 179 8.17 2.90 -2.84
N PRO A 180 9.38 2.64 -3.38
CA PRO A 180 9.50 1.96 -4.67
C PRO A 180 8.82 0.60 -4.62
N THR A 181 7.99 0.27 -5.62
CA THR A 181 7.22 -0.98 -5.64
C THR A 181 8.11 -2.22 -5.59
N VAL A 182 9.30 -2.14 -6.17
CA VAL A 182 10.31 -3.21 -6.15
C VAL A 182 10.79 -3.59 -4.74
N CYS A 183 10.59 -2.70 -3.75
CA CYS A 183 10.92 -2.96 -2.34
C CYS A 183 9.86 -3.83 -1.63
N LEU A 184 8.75 -4.14 -2.27
CA LEU A 184 7.60 -4.76 -1.63
C LEU A 184 7.32 -6.15 -2.19
N TYR A 185 7.02 -7.07 -1.28
CA TYR A 185 6.45 -8.36 -1.60
C TYR A 185 5.05 -8.45 -1.03
N ALA A 186 4.06 -8.69 -1.89
CA ALA A 186 2.69 -8.93 -1.46
C ALA A 186 2.60 -10.27 -0.73
N THR A 187 2.04 -10.29 0.47
CA THR A 187 1.80 -11.52 1.21
C THR A 187 0.57 -12.22 0.64
N VAL A 188 0.72 -13.48 0.28
CA VAL A 188 -0.40 -14.34 -0.11
C VAL A 188 -1.19 -14.69 1.16
N THR A 189 -2.49 -14.43 1.16
CA THR A 189 -3.40 -14.72 2.28
C THR A 189 -4.53 -15.67 1.88
N ASP A 190 -4.68 -15.99 0.61
CA ASP A 190 -5.66 -16.94 0.09
C ASP A 190 -5.06 -18.35 -0.01
N LEU A 191 -5.78 -19.34 0.55
CA LEU A 191 -5.30 -20.72 0.61
C LEU A 191 -5.19 -21.38 -0.78
N SER A 192 -6.07 -21.02 -1.72
CA SER A 192 -6.04 -21.55 -3.09
C SER A 192 -4.85 -20.99 -3.85
N GLU A 193 -4.56 -19.70 -3.70
CA GLU A 193 -3.37 -19.07 -4.25
C GLU A 193 -2.11 -19.67 -3.62
N ALA A 194 -2.08 -19.87 -2.29
CA ALA A 194 -0.97 -20.48 -1.58
C ALA A 194 -0.67 -21.89 -2.09
N ARG A 195 -1.69 -22.72 -2.30
CA ARG A 195 -1.51 -24.07 -2.89
C ARG A 195 -0.94 -24.00 -4.30
N ARG A 196 -1.46 -23.10 -5.14
CA ARG A 196 -0.95 -22.91 -6.49
C ARG A 196 0.52 -22.43 -6.46
N ALA A 197 0.84 -21.46 -5.61
CA ALA A 197 2.19 -20.94 -5.46
C ALA A 197 3.19 -22.03 -4.97
N MET A 198 2.75 -22.94 -4.14
CA MET A 198 3.60 -24.06 -3.66
C MET A 198 3.93 -25.08 -4.75
N THR A 199 3.01 -25.26 -5.73
CA THR A 199 3.16 -26.29 -6.76
C THR A 199 4.36 -25.97 -7.66
N GLY A 200 5.21 -26.93 -7.88
CA GLY A 200 6.43 -26.78 -8.69
C GLY A 200 7.68 -27.27 -7.99
N SER A 201 8.83 -26.98 -8.60
CA SER A 201 10.14 -27.38 -8.08
C SER A 201 10.82 -26.20 -7.39
N TRP A 202 11.29 -26.43 -6.19
CA TRP A 202 11.90 -25.44 -5.34
C TRP A 202 13.33 -25.85 -4.95
N ARG A 203 14.23 -24.88 -4.99
CA ARG A 203 15.58 -25.03 -4.44
C ARG A 203 15.61 -24.41 -3.05
N LEU A 204 16.16 -25.14 -2.11
CA LEU A 204 16.33 -24.69 -0.74
C LEU A 204 17.73 -24.15 -0.54
N TYR A 205 17.83 -23.03 0.16
CA TYR A 205 19.12 -22.47 0.54
C TYR A 205 19.82 -23.34 1.56
N SER A 206 21.14 -23.28 1.61
CA SER A 206 21.94 -23.95 2.64
C SER A 206 21.52 -23.46 4.02
N GLY A 207 21.22 -24.42 4.91
CA GLY A 207 20.73 -24.12 6.26
C GLY A 207 19.22 -24.14 6.41
N SER A 208 18.49 -24.49 5.32
CA SER A 208 17.05 -24.69 5.37
C SER A 208 16.61 -25.63 6.49
N SER A 209 15.48 -25.35 7.12
CA SER A 209 14.83 -26.20 8.11
C SER A 209 14.43 -27.55 7.51
N ILE A 210 14.10 -27.60 6.23
CA ILE A 210 13.83 -28.84 5.50
C ILE A 210 15.15 -29.42 5.04
N ASN A 211 15.43 -30.62 5.44
CA ASN A 211 16.64 -31.34 5.00
C ASN A 211 16.50 -31.84 3.55
N ALA A 212 16.60 -30.92 2.61
CA ALA A 212 16.57 -31.17 1.18
C ALA A 212 17.36 -30.09 0.44
N SER A 213 17.96 -30.44 -0.70
CA SER A 213 18.55 -29.47 -1.64
C SER A 213 17.55 -29.01 -2.69
N ARG A 214 16.62 -29.90 -3.05
CA ARG A 214 15.51 -29.63 -3.95
C ARG A 214 14.27 -30.38 -3.50
N ILE A 215 13.11 -29.76 -3.64
CA ILE A 215 11.80 -30.37 -3.38
C ILE A 215 10.83 -29.99 -4.50
N THR A 216 10.03 -30.95 -4.93
CA THR A 216 8.94 -30.76 -5.90
C THR A 216 7.62 -31.07 -5.23
N PHE A 217 6.71 -30.11 -5.25
CA PHE A 217 5.33 -30.24 -4.79
C PHE A 217 4.40 -30.42 -5.99
N ASN A 218 3.63 -31.49 -6.01
CA ASN A 218 2.65 -31.76 -7.07
C ASN A 218 1.24 -31.33 -6.65
N GLU A 219 0.40 -30.96 -7.62
CA GLU A 219 -1.00 -30.54 -7.37
C GLU A 219 -1.83 -31.59 -6.64
N ASP A 220 -1.53 -32.86 -6.82
CA ASP A 220 -2.21 -33.99 -6.19
C ASP A 220 -1.87 -34.19 -4.70
N GLY A 221 -1.03 -33.32 -4.14
CA GLY A 221 -0.56 -33.42 -2.77
C GLY A 221 0.61 -34.38 -2.56
N THR A 222 1.15 -34.95 -3.64
CA THR A 222 2.40 -35.72 -3.55
C THR A 222 3.62 -34.80 -3.61
N MET A 223 4.74 -35.25 -3.08
CA MET A 223 6.01 -34.53 -3.17
C MET A 223 7.17 -35.48 -3.39
N SER A 224 8.24 -34.96 -3.96
CA SER A 224 9.53 -35.64 -4.06
C SER A 224 10.66 -34.67 -3.75
N GLY A 225 11.80 -35.18 -3.35
CA GLY A 225 12.93 -34.32 -3.06
C GLY A 225 14.25 -35.08 -3.08
N LYS A 226 15.32 -34.29 -2.98
CA LYS A 226 16.69 -34.77 -2.86
C LYS A 226 17.33 -34.20 -1.60
N SER A 227 17.96 -35.06 -0.81
CA SER A 227 18.74 -34.68 0.36
C SER A 227 20.18 -35.07 0.16
N GLN A 228 21.11 -34.22 0.56
CA GLN A 228 22.52 -34.55 0.56
C GLN A 228 22.90 -35.12 1.95
N LEU A 229 23.42 -36.32 1.98
CA LEU A 229 23.97 -36.91 3.18
C LEU A 229 25.33 -36.27 3.52
N GLU A 230 25.78 -36.43 4.77
CA GLU A 230 27.12 -35.98 5.21
C GLU A 230 28.25 -36.56 4.36
N SER A 231 28.04 -37.76 3.77
CA SER A 231 28.98 -38.40 2.83
C SER A 231 29.06 -37.71 1.46
N GLY A 232 28.24 -36.66 1.20
CA GLY A 232 28.11 -36.01 -0.12
C GLY A 232 27.19 -36.76 -1.10
N ARG A 233 26.68 -37.94 -0.74
CA ARG A 233 25.77 -38.72 -1.58
C ARG A 233 24.36 -38.12 -1.52
N GLU A 234 23.73 -37.90 -2.70
CA GLU A 234 22.32 -37.54 -2.79
C GLU A 234 21.42 -38.78 -2.59
N VAL A 235 20.32 -38.57 -1.89
CA VAL A 235 19.27 -39.57 -1.68
C VAL A 235 17.95 -38.96 -2.10
N GLU A 236 17.26 -39.65 -2.98
CA GLU A 236 15.89 -39.28 -3.38
C GLU A 236 14.89 -39.83 -2.38
N TRP A 237 13.84 -39.06 -2.12
CA TRP A 237 12.73 -39.43 -1.27
C TRP A 237 11.41 -38.91 -1.86
N SER A 238 10.30 -39.49 -1.40
CA SER A 238 8.95 -39.05 -1.76
C SER A 238 8.06 -39.03 -0.52
N GLY A 239 6.93 -38.36 -0.64
CA GLY A 239 5.96 -38.24 0.43
C GLY A 239 4.70 -37.46 -0.04
N THR A 240 4.00 -36.94 0.95
CA THR A 240 2.82 -36.10 0.70
C THR A 240 2.97 -34.77 1.43
N TRP A 241 2.34 -33.75 0.92
CA TRP A 241 2.30 -32.44 1.51
C TRP A 241 0.86 -31.91 1.61
N SER A 242 0.66 -31.03 2.57
CA SER A 242 -0.56 -30.25 2.69
C SER A 242 -0.27 -28.87 3.28
N ILE A 243 -1.13 -27.93 2.99
CA ILE A 243 -1.06 -26.58 3.52
C ILE A 243 -2.44 -26.21 4.08
N ASP A 244 -2.46 -25.53 5.22
CA ASP A 244 -3.66 -25.02 5.86
C ASP A 244 -3.34 -23.64 6.48
N PHE A 245 -4.36 -22.92 6.95
CA PHE A 245 -4.14 -21.68 7.68
C PHE A 245 -3.40 -21.94 8.99
N TYR A 246 -2.46 -21.04 9.31
CA TYR A 246 -1.72 -21.13 10.55
C TYR A 246 -2.60 -20.78 11.76
N ASP A 247 -2.69 -21.68 12.72
CA ASP A 247 -3.38 -21.42 13.98
C ASP A 247 -2.42 -20.77 14.99
N THR A 248 -2.42 -19.45 15.06
CA THR A 248 -1.58 -18.65 15.96
C THR A 248 -1.75 -19.02 17.44
N ARG A 249 -2.91 -19.62 17.82
CA ARG A 249 -3.17 -20.07 19.20
C ARG A 249 -2.32 -21.28 19.61
N ARG A 250 -1.80 -22.00 18.64
CA ARG A 250 -0.92 -23.15 18.91
C ARG A 250 0.50 -22.75 19.30
N GLY A 251 0.89 -21.48 19.10
CA GLY A 251 2.07 -20.86 19.68
C GLY A 251 3.43 -21.49 19.36
N ARG A 252 3.51 -22.34 18.35
CA ARG A 252 4.70 -23.17 18.12
C ARG A 252 5.72 -22.57 17.18
N TYR A 253 5.30 -21.67 16.33
CA TYR A 253 6.11 -21.23 15.22
C TYR A 253 6.13 -19.71 15.12
N TRP A 254 6.78 -19.23 14.16
CA TRP A 254 6.98 -17.86 13.76
C TRP A 254 5.68 -17.05 13.70
N ASN A 255 5.59 -15.95 14.43
CA ASN A 255 4.40 -15.09 14.53
C ASN A 255 3.97 -14.45 13.20
N GLU A 256 4.80 -14.59 12.15
CA GLU A 256 4.55 -14.03 10.82
C GLU A 256 4.10 -15.07 9.80
N ALA A 257 3.92 -16.34 10.19
CA ALA A 257 3.37 -17.35 9.31
C ALA A 257 1.89 -17.07 9.06
N GLU A 258 1.50 -17.14 7.79
CA GLU A 258 0.09 -17.11 7.36
C GLU A 258 -0.47 -18.54 7.23
N PHE A 259 0.40 -19.52 6.93
CA PHE A 259 0.03 -20.90 6.68
C PHE A 259 0.88 -21.89 7.50
N GLU A 260 0.36 -23.08 7.66
CA GLU A 260 1.08 -24.25 8.18
C GLU A 260 1.32 -25.24 7.03
N LEU A 261 2.59 -25.54 6.76
CA LEU A 261 3.01 -26.56 5.80
C LEU A 261 3.26 -27.86 6.55
N THR A 262 2.58 -28.93 6.16
CA THR A 262 2.81 -30.29 6.68
C THR A 262 3.45 -31.15 5.60
N LEU A 263 4.57 -31.78 5.93
CA LEU A 263 5.29 -32.73 5.09
C LEU A 263 5.26 -34.10 5.75
N ALA A 264 4.81 -35.14 5.02
CA ALA A 264 4.81 -36.53 5.49
C ALA A 264 5.72 -37.39 4.61
N ARG A 265 6.77 -37.94 5.22
CA ARG A 265 7.76 -38.83 4.58
C ARG A 265 7.81 -40.18 5.31
N GLY A 266 7.16 -41.18 4.74
CA GLY A 266 6.99 -42.47 5.42
C GLY A 266 6.20 -42.33 6.71
N THR A 267 6.81 -42.61 7.87
CA THR A 267 6.19 -42.42 9.20
C THR A 267 6.49 -41.05 9.83
N ALA A 268 7.40 -40.28 9.26
CA ALA A 268 7.76 -38.98 9.77
C ALA A 268 6.78 -37.91 9.25
N VAL A 269 6.27 -37.09 10.17
CA VAL A 269 5.44 -35.91 9.86
C VAL A 269 6.14 -34.69 10.44
N GLU A 270 6.41 -33.75 9.60
CA GLU A 270 7.07 -32.48 9.93
C GLU A 270 6.11 -31.32 9.64
N GLN A 271 6.11 -30.30 10.50
CA GLN A 271 5.26 -29.12 10.36
C GLN A 271 6.13 -27.87 10.41
N TYR A 272 5.78 -26.91 9.57
CA TYR A 272 6.50 -25.64 9.42
C TYR A 272 5.50 -24.48 9.34
N GLY A 273 5.85 -23.34 9.93
CA GLY A 273 5.20 -22.09 9.62
C GLY A 273 5.62 -21.63 8.21
N LEU A 274 4.70 -21.17 7.42
CA LEU A 274 4.91 -20.76 6.03
C LEU A 274 4.34 -19.38 5.78
N ARG A 275 5.15 -18.51 5.18
CA ARG A 275 4.70 -17.27 4.53
C ARG A 275 5.06 -17.37 3.05
N ILE A 276 4.10 -17.03 2.20
CA ILE A 276 4.27 -16.95 0.76
C ILE A 276 4.17 -15.50 0.36
N CYS A 277 5.16 -15.01 -0.37
CA CYS A 277 5.19 -13.67 -0.89
C CYS A 277 5.26 -13.72 -2.41
N ARG A 278 4.50 -12.83 -3.06
CA ARG A 278 4.56 -12.58 -4.49
C ARG A 278 5.32 -11.29 -4.73
N GLN A 279 6.28 -11.30 -5.64
CA GLN A 279 6.96 -10.08 -6.05
C GLN A 279 5.95 -9.14 -6.73
N ALA A 280 5.87 -7.90 -6.26
CA ALA A 280 4.79 -6.99 -6.61
C ALA A 280 4.70 -6.62 -8.11
N LEU A 281 5.78 -6.85 -8.88
CA LEU A 281 5.86 -6.54 -10.31
C LEU A 281 5.87 -7.78 -11.22
N GLU A 282 5.91 -9.00 -10.65
CA GLU A 282 5.98 -10.25 -11.41
C GLU A 282 4.86 -11.19 -10.99
N ASP A 283 3.93 -11.47 -11.90
CA ASP A 283 2.68 -12.19 -11.58
C ASP A 283 2.90 -13.63 -11.09
N ASP A 284 3.99 -14.30 -11.46
CA ASP A 284 4.24 -15.71 -11.12
C ASP A 284 5.54 -15.94 -10.32
N ALA A 285 6.22 -14.89 -9.86
CA ALA A 285 7.41 -15.03 -9.03
C ALA A 285 7.04 -15.05 -7.55
N TYR A 286 7.12 -16.22 -6.94
CA TYR A 286 6.86 -16.41 -5.52
C TYR A 286 8.15 -16.66 -4.74
N ILE A 287 8.15 -16.19 -3.50
CA ILE A 287 9.16 -16.50 -2.49
C ILE A 287 8.44 -17.19 -1.35
N LEU A 288 8.95 -18.37 -0.97
CA LEU A 288 8.47 -19.12 0.18
C LEU A 288 9.42 -18.88 1.36
N VAL A 289 8.87 -18.50 2.48
CA VAL A 289 9.61 -18.35 3.73
C VAL A 289 9.06 -19.35 4.72
N ILE A 290 9.89 -20.27 5.17
CA ILE A 290 9.52 -21.36 6.08
C ILE A 290 10.30 -21.28 7.38
N SER A 291 9.67 -21.70 8.48
CA SER A 291 10.27 -21.73 9.80
C SER A 291 9.84 -22.99 10.57
N ASP A 292 10.78 -23.66 11.22
CA ASP A 292 10.50 -24.75 12.16
C ASP A 292 10.28 -24.29 13.60
N GLY A 293 10.28 -22.96 13.82
CA GLY A 293 10.14 -22.33 15.13
C GLY A 293 11.44 -22.24 15.94
N THR A 294 12.53 -22.83 15.47
CA THR A 294 13.84 -22.76 16.13
C THR A 294 14.84 -21.89 15.37
N ARG A 295 14.62 -21.71 14.08
CA ARG A 295 15.44 -20.89 13.17
C ARG A 295 14.63 -19.76 12.59
N THR A 296 15.28 -18.64 12.40
CA THR A 296 14.75 -17.57 11.56
C THR A 296 14.62 -18.06 10.13
N SER A 297 13.49 -17.83 9.55
CA SER A 297 12.99 -18.27 8.27
C SER A 297 14.04 -18.55 7.17
N ASP A 298 13.98 -19.75 6.62
CA ASP A 298 14.72 -20.13 5.42
C ASP A 298 13.93 -19.71 4.17
N MET A 299 14.61 -19.07 3.21
CA MET A 299 13.99 -18.69 1.94
C MET A 299 14.10 -19.83 0.94
N VAL A 300 13.00 -20.08 0.25
CA VAL A 300 12.90 -21.07 -0.84
C VAL A 300 12.54 -20.31 -2.11
N VAL A 301 13.27 -20.51 -3.17
CA VAL A 301 13.10 -19.81 -4.44
C VAL A 301 12.62 -20.78 -5.51
N CYS A 302 11.57 -20.38 -6.26
CA CYS A 302 11.08 -21.13 -7.42
C CYS A 302 12.12 -21.12 -8.56
N GLU A 303 12.30 -22.25 -9.21
CA GLU A 303 13.12 -22.42 -10.43
C GLU A 303 12.24 -22.45 -11.68
#